data_d12f016635b376f90263498fd9d6f0fb
#
_entry.id   d12f016635b376f90263498fd9d6f0fb
#
_cell.length_a   1.000
_cell.length_b   1.000
_cell.length_c   1.000
_cell.angle_alpha   90.00
_cell.angle_beta   90.00
_cell.angle_gamma   90.00
#
_symmetry.space_group_name_H-M   'P 1'
#
loop_
_entity.id
_entity.type
_entity.pdbx_description
1 polymer ?
#
loop_
_entity_poly.entity_id
_entity_poly.type
_entity_poly.pdbx_seq_one_letter_code
_entity_poly.pdbx_strand_id
1 'polypeptide(L)'
;MNKKIAVFFPGRRYSVDCPLLYFADFVCSRKGYDRAFLHYARHREEKSNSTIPEDIENAKDYVMATIQAKELENYDDIVFVSKSVGTVMAGYVREELKLKNVRNIYMTPLPQTLPYIESTGSIVIAGTEDKFLDKASLKNFCDNKGVKLYQFEGLGHSMETDNVRGSLDIIGKVQEIIERFV
;
A
#
# COMPACT_ATOMS: atom_id res chain seq x y z
N MET A 1 23.17 9.16 -12.22
CA MET A 1 22.54 7.93 -11.70
C MET A 1 21.05 8.21 -11.57
N ASN A 2 20.22 7.28 -11.98
CA ASN A 2 18.76 7.39 -11.83
C ASN A 2 18.42 7.34 -10.34
N LYS A 3 17.86 8.42 -9.77
CA LYS A 3 17.48 8.47 -8.35
C LYS A 3 16.14 7.80 -8.15
N LYS A 4 16.05 6.86 -7.22
CA LYS A 4 14.85 6.07 -6.97
C LYS A 4 14.42 6.20 -5.51
N ILE A 5 13.13 6.30 -5.25
CA ILE A 5 12.58 6.30 -3.90
C ILE A 5 11.36 5.40 -3.78
N ALA A 6 11.30 4.64 -2.69
CA ALA A 6 10.12 3.91 -2.26
C ALA A 6 9.54 4.57 -1.00
N VAL A 7 8.25 4.89 -1.03
CA VAL A 7 7.52 5.49 0.09
C VAL A 7 6.54 4.47 0.64
N PHE A 8 6.58 4.24 1.95
CA PHE A 8 5.79 3.22 2.65
C PHE A 8 4.65 3.84 3.43
N PHE A 9 3.43 3.51 3.03
CA PHE A 9 2.19 3.99 3.63
C PHE A 9 1.54 2.89 4.47
N PRO A 10 1.66 2.93 5.81
CA PRO A 10 1.13 1.89 6.69
C PRO A 10 -0.40 1.87 6.74
N GLY A 11 -0.95 0.75 7.22
CA GLY A 11 -2.36 0.64 7.55
C GLY A 11 -2.68 1.22 8.93
N ARG A 12 -3.95 1.21 9.31
CA ARG A 12 -4.43 1.72 10.60
C ARG A 12 -3.74 1.08 11.81
N ARG A 13 -3.55 -0.25 11.77
CA ARG A 13 -2.89 -1.07 12.81
C ARG A 13 -1.83 -1.99 12.19
N TYR A 14 -1.27 -1.54 11.11
CA TYR A 14 -0.29 -2.29 10.32
C TYR A 14 0.86 -1.34 10.01
N SER A 15 1.82 -1.26 10.95
CA SER A 15 2.98 -0.37 10.83
C SER A 15 3.91 -0.80 9.70
N VAL A 16 4.89 0.01 9.40
CA VAL A 16 5.94 -0.30 8.42
C VAL A 16 6.79 -1.50 8.84
N ASP A 17 6.83 -1.83 10.14
CA ASP A 17 7.54 -2.99 10.69
C ASP A 17 6.73 -4.30 10.57
N CYS A 18 5.48 -4.23 10.12
CA CYS A 18 4.69 -5.44 9.88
C CYS A 18 5.13 -6.15 8.61
N PRO A 19 5.02 -7.49 8.53
CA PRO A 19 5.72 -8.33 7.56
C PRO A 19 5.61 -7.91 6.10
N LEU A 20 4.41 -7.55 5.61
CA LEU A 20 4.25 -7.20 4.19
C LEU A 20 5.02 -5.93 3.81
N LEU A 21 5.00 -4.90 4.68
CA LEU A 21 5.73 -3.65 4.44
C LEU A 21 7.21 -3.80 4.74
N TYR A 22 7.57 -4.50 5.83
CA TYR A 22 8.95 -4.78 6.20
C TYR A 22 9.73 -5.49 5.08
N PHE A 23 9.19 -6.59 4.54
CA PHE A 23 9.86 -7.31 3.45
C PHE A 23 9.79 -6.56 2.12
N ALA A 24 8.75 -5.77 1.87
CA ALA A 24 8.72 -4.88 0.70
C ALA A 24 9.82 -3.80 0.77
N ASP A 25 10.11 -3.27 1.97
CA ASP A 25 11.27 -2.39 2.18
C ASP A 25 12.57 -3.10 1.82
N PHE A 26 12.73 -4.34 2.26
CA PHE A 26 13.92 -5.13 1.93
C PHE A 26 14.08 -5.31 0.41
N VAL A 27 13.00 -5.61 -0.31
CA VAL A 27 13.00 -5.71 -1.77
C VAL A 27 13.42 -4.39 -2.42
N CYS A 28 12.79 -3.26 -2.04
CA CYS A 28 13.12 -1.95 -2.59
C CYS A 28 14.56 -1.54 -2.31
N SER A 29 15.04 -1.79 -1.09
CA SER A 29 16.42 -1.52 -0.69
C SER A 29 17.43 -2.24 -1.58
N ARG A 30 17.21 -3.54 -1.84
CA ARG A 30 18.10 -4.34 -2.71
C ARG A 30 18.09 -3.90 -4.16
N LYS A 31 17.03 -3.24 -4.59
CA LYS A 31 16.92 -2.64 -5.94
C LYS A 31 17.43 -1.20 -6.03
N GLY A 32 18.02 -0.69 -4.95
CA GLY A 32 18.70 0.60 -4.91
C GLY A 32 17.75 1.80 -4.75
N TYR A 33 16.56 1.59 -4.15
CA TYR A 33 15.67 2.67 -3.77
C TYR A 33 16.09 3.32 -2.47
N ASP A 34 16.11 4.65 -2.41
CA ASP A 34 15.97 5.39 -1.17
C ASP A 34 14.61 5.06 -0.54
N ARG A 35 14.48 5.23 0.77
CA ARG A 35 13.28 4.79 1.48
C ARG A 35 12.73 5.89 2.37
N ALA A 36 11.42 6.07 2.33
CA ALA A 36 10.70 6.98 3.20
C ALA A 36 9.57 6.22 3.90
N PHE A 37 9.54 6.29 5.22
CA PHE A 37 8.55 5.62 6.05
C PHE A 37 7.62 6.63 6.69
N LEU A 38 6.31 6.36 6.62
CA LEU A 38 5.30 7.14 7.33
C LEU A 38 4.91 6.42 8.62
N HIS A 39 4.75 7.16 9.72
CA HIS A 39 4.54 6.60 11.06
C HIS A 39 3.26 7.13 11.71
N TYR A 40 2.14 7.09 11.00
CA TYR A 40 0.82 7.43 11.53
C TYR A 40 0.01 6.21 11.99
N ALA A 41 0.49 4.99 11.74
CA ALA A 41 -0.17 3.77 12.19
C ALA A 41 -0.18 3.70 13.71
N ARG A 42 -1.33 3.28 14.27
CA ARG A 42 -1.44 2.99 15.70
C ARG A 42 -0.82 1.64 16.01
N HIS A 43 -0.41 1.45 17.27
CA HIS A 43 0.02 0.15 17.74
C HIS A 43 -1.12 -0.88 17.57
N ARG A 44 -0.78 -2.14 17.23
CA ARG A 44 -1.78 -3.20 16.93
C ARG A 44 -2.79 -3.40 18.09
N GLU A 45 -2.34 -3.22 19.32
CA GLU A 45 -3.14 -3.42 20.54
C GLU A 45 -3.83 -2.14 21.03
N GLU A 46 -3.56 -1.00 20.43
CA GLU A 46 -4.14 0.27 20.85
C GLU A 46 -5.63 0.32 20.52
N LYS A 47 -6.45 0.49 21.58
CA LYS A 47 -7.89 0.68 21.42
C LYS A 47 -8.15 2.10 20.92
N SER A 48 -8.91 2.20 19.85
CA SER A 48 -9.35 3.48 19.32
C SER A 48 -10.83 3.43 18.99
N ASN A 49 -11.53 4.48 19.35
CA ASN A 49 -12.94 4.69 19.02
C ASN A 49 -13.11 5.43 17.67
N SER A 50 -12.01 5.86 17.01
CA SER A 50 -12.09 6.53 15.72
C SER A 50 -12.56 5.57 14.62
N THR A 51 -13.27 6.11 13.66
CA THR A 51 -13.66 5.44 12.43
C THR A 51 -12.52 5.47 11.39
N ILE A 52 -12.63 4.66 10.33
CA ILE A 52 -11.65 4.71 9.21
C ILE A 52 -11.62 6.09 8.54
N PRO A 53 -12.75 6.75 8.23
CA PRO A 53 -12.74 8.11 7.68
C PRO A 53 -12.03 9.12 8.57
N GLU A 54 -12.24 9.07 9.89
CA GLU A 54 -11.54 9.96 10.84
C GLU A 54 -10.03 9.70 10.85
N ASP A 55 -9.60 8.44 10.81
CA ASP A 55 -8.17 8.11 10.75
C ASP A 55 -7.52 8.60 9.44
N ILE A 56 -8.24 8.50 8.32
CA ILE A 56 -7.81 9.04 7.03
C ILE A 56 -7.63 10.55 7.13
N GLU A 57 -8.63 11.27 7.65
CA GLU A 57 -8.58 12.74 7.75
C GLU A 57 -7.46 13.21 8.68
N ASN A 58 -7.33 12.59 9.85
CA ASN A 58 -6.30 12.93 10.83
C ASN A 58 -4.86 12.66 10.35
N ALA A 59 -4.68 11.75 9.39
CA ALA A 59 -3.35 11.42 8.85
C ALA A 59 -2.88 12.40 7.76
N LYS A 60 -3.78 13.10 7.09
CA LYS A 60 -3.47 13.91 5.88
C LYS A 60 -2.38 14.94 6.11
N ASP A 61 -2.51 15.78 7.13
CA ASP A 61 -1.55 16.87 7.39
C ASP A 61 -0.15 16.32 7.67
N TYR A 62 -0.07 15.29 8.53
CA TYR A 62 1.20 14.63 8.82
C TYR A 62 1.82 14.00 7.57
N VAL A 63 1.02 13.31 6.77
CA VAL A 63 1.47 12.64 5.55
C VAL A 63 1.98 13.68 4.55
N MET A 64 1.22 14.74 4.30
CA MET A 64 1.61 15.79 3.36
C MET A 64 2.90 16.50 3.80
N ALA A 65 3.00 16.90 5.06
CA ALA A 65 4.22 17.54 5.57
C ALA A 65 5.44 16.63 5.46
N THR A 66 5.28 15.33 5.79
CA THR A 66 6.37 14.35 5.70
C THR A 66 6.82 14.12 4.26
N ILE A 67 5.89 14.03 3.32
CA ILE A 67 6.19 13.77 1.90
C ILE A 67 6.80 15.01 1.23
N GLN A 68 6.29 16.20 1.51
CA GLN A 68 6.86 17.45 0.96
C GLN A 68 8.34 17.61 1.36
N ALA A 69 8.70 17.22 2.59
CA ALA A 69 10.09 17.25 3.05
C ALA A 69 11.01 16.22 2.33
N LYS A 70 10.44 15.32 1.52
CA LYS A 70 11.23 14.34 0.73
C LYS A 70 11.56 14.81 -0.67
N GLU A 71 10.97 15.93 -1.12
CA GLU A 71 11.23 16.51 -2.45
C GLU A 71 11.16 15.45 -3.56
N LEU A 72 10.00 14.76 -3.65
CA LEU A 72 9.83 13.61 -4.55
C LEU A 72 10.09 13.94 -6.02
N GLU A 73 9.95 15.20 -6.40
CA GLU A 73 10.26 15.72 -7.74
C GLU A 73 11.75 15.55 -8.14
N ASN A 74 12.62 15.33 -7.17
CA ASN A 74 14.06 15.10 -7.41
C ASN A 74 14.38 13.62 -7.71
N TYR A 75 13.36 12.74 -7.81
CA TYR A 75 13.51 11.32 -8.09
C TYR A 75 12.95 10.97 -9.47
N ASP A 76 13.70 10.14 -10.19
CA ASP A 76 13.34 9.67 -11.54
C ASP A 76 12.35 8.49 -11.51
N ASP A 77 12.38 7.71 -10.42
CA ASP A 77 11.56 6.51 -10.22
C ASP A 77 10.99 6.50 -8.80
N ILE A 78 9.68 6.60 -8.69
CA ILE A 78 8.96 6.68 -7.42
C ILE A 78 8.03 5.47 -7.31
N VAL A 79 8.13 4.74 -6.21
CA VAL A 79 7.22 3.63 -5.86
C VAL A 79 6.53 3.91 -4.55
N PHE A 80 5.20 3.85 -4.54
CA PHE A 80 4.39 3.87 -3.32
C PHE A 80 3.98 2.45 -2.95
N VAL A 81 4.36 2.01 -1.77
CA VAL A 81 4.01 0.72 -1.19
C VAL A 81 3.02 0.96 -0.06
N SER A 82 1.80 0.54 -0.22
CA SER A 82 0.70 0.95 0.65
C SER A 82 -0.18 -0.21 1.12
N LYS A 83 -0.70 -0.10 2.35
CA LYS A 83 -1.56 -1.11 2.98
C LYS A 83 -2.79 -0.47 3.61
N SER A 84 -4.01 -0.98 3.31
CA SER A 84 -5.25 -0.57 3.96
C SER A 84 -5.48 0.96 3.90
N VAL A 85 -5.59 1.67 5.02
CA VAL A 85 -5.70 3.14 5.08
C VAL A 85 -4.57 3.81 4.29
N GLY A 86 -3.37 3.23 4.32
CA GLY A 86 -2.23 3.72 3.55
C GLY A 86 -2.47 3.76 2.05
N THR A 87 -3.34 2.91 1.50
CA THR A 87 -3.67 2.94 0.08
C THR A 87 -4.43 4.20 -0.32
N VAL A 88 -5.28 4.72 0.59
CA VAL A 88 -5.98 6.00 0.41
C VAL A 88 -4.98 7.16 0.47
N MET A 89 -4.07 7.12 1.47
CA MET A 89 -3.04 8.15 1.63
C MET A 89 -2.09 8.22 0.44
N ALA A 90 -1.66 7.07 -0.09
CA ALA A 90 -0.82 7.02 -1.28
C ALA A 90 -1.50 7.67 -2.51
N GLY A 91 -2.78 7.35 -2.73
CA GLY A 91 -3.57 7.97 -3.78
C GLY A 91 -3.75 9.48 -3.59
N TYR A 92 -4.10 9.89 -2.39
CA TYR A 92 -4.28 11.29 -2.01
C TYR A 92 -3.00 12.11 -2.25
N VAL A 93 -1.85 11.63 -1.76
CA VAL A 93 -0.54 12.30 -1.95
C VAL A 93 -0.21 12.45 -3.44
N ARG A 94 -0.40 11.39 -4.23
CA ARG A 94 -0.12 11.45 -5.66
C ARG A 94 -0.95 12.50 -6.37
N GLU A 95 -2.25 12.61 -6.02
CA GLU A 95 -3.17 13.57 -6.62
C GLU A 95 -2.84 15.00 -6.20
N GLU A 96 -2.67 15.26 -4.90
CA GLU A 96 -2.36 16.60 -4.36
C GLU A 96 -1.04 17.15 -4.90
N LEU A 97 0.00 16.32 -4.99
CA LEU A 97 1.30 16.72 -5.51
C LEU A 97 1.40 16.59 -7.04
N LYS A 98 0.34 16.15 -7.72
CA LYS A 98 0.28 15.96 -9.17
C LYS A 98 1.44 15.13 -9.73
N LEU A 99 1.84 14.10 -8.97
CA LEU A 99 2.96 13.23 -9.35
C LEU A 99 2.56 12.33 -10.52
N LYS A 100 3.30 12.40 -11.64
CA LYS A 100 2.93 11.72 -12.89
C LYS A 100 3.51 10.31 -13.02
N ASN A 101 4.70 10.07 -12.50
CA ASN A 101 5.46 8.84 -12.75
C ASN A 101 5.59 8.00 -11.47
N VAL A 102 4.50 7.84 -10.72
CA VAL A 102 4.48 7.03 -9.51
C VAL A 102 3.92 5.66 -9.82
N ARG A 103 4.68 4.63 -9.49
CA ARG A 103 4.20 3.26 -9.49
C ARG A 103 3.58 2.93 -8.12
N ASN A 104 2.39 2.33 -8.11
CA ASN A 104 1.64 2.09 -6.90
C ASN A 104 1.41 0.60 -6.64
N ILE A 105 1.70 0.15 -5.43
CA ILE A 105 1.38 -1.16 -4.90
C ILE A 105 0.31 -0.97 -3.83
N TYR A 106 -0.93 -1.30 -4.17
CA TYR A 106 -2.07 -1.21 -3.27
C TYR A 106 -2.36 -2.58 -2.64
N MET A 107 -1.98 -2.77 -1.38
CA MET A 107 -2.27 -3.99 -0.63
C MET A 107 -3.55 -3.82 0.19
N THR A 108 -4.52 -4.70 -0.04
CA THR A 108 -5.85 -4.68 0.61
C THR A 108 -6.46 -3.28 0.63
N PRO A 109 -6.77 -2.71 -0.56
CA PRO A 109 -7.30 -1.36 -0.67
C PRO A 109 -8.67 -1.24 -0.01
N LEU A 110 -8.98 -0.03 0.46
CA LEU A 110 -10.31 0.32 0.94
C LEU A 110 -11.18 0.86 -0.22
N PRO A 111 -12.52 0.90 -0.08
CA PRO A 111 -13.38 1.52 -1.10
C PRO A 111 -12.96 2.95 -1.46
N GLN A 112 -12.48 3.72 -0.47
CA GLN A 112 -12.00 5.09 -0.66
C GLN A 112 -10.72 5.18 -1.51
N THR A 113 -10.03 4.05 -1.74
CA THR A 113 -8.84 4.01 -2.61
C THR A 113 -9.21 3.97 -4.09
N LEU A 114 -10.37 3.41 -4.45
CA LEU A 114 -10.74 3.13 -5.84
C LEU A 114 -10.64 4.34 -6.77
N PRO A 115 -11.06 5.57 -6.38
CA PRO A 115 -10.92 6.75 -7.23
C PRO A 115 -9.47 7.06 -7.65
N TYR A 116 -8.50 6.68 -6.80
CA TYR A 116 -7.08 6.97 -7.00
C TYR A 116 -6.32 5.92 -7.83
N ILE A 117 -6.91 4.73 -8.03
CA ILE A 117 -6.21 3.64 -8.75
C ILE A 117 -6.21 3.94 -10.24
N GLU A 118 -5.03 4.03 -10.84
CA GLU A 118 -4.85 4.22 -12.30
C GLU A 118 -4.49 2.91 -13.00
N SER A 119 -4.83 2.83 -14.29
CA SER A 119 -4.55 1.67 -15.14
C SER A 119 -3.06 1.42 -15.36
N THR A 120 -2.28 2.50 -15.44
CA THR A 120 -0.83 2.42 -15.67
C THR A 120 -0.06 2.59 -14.36
N GLY A 121 0.98 1.78 -14.20
CA GLY A 121 1.86 1.90 -13.03
C GLY A 121 1.23 1.46 -11.71
N SER A 122 0.11 0.72 -11.72
CA SER A 122 -0.54 0.23 -10.49
C SER A 122 -0.71 -1.28 -10.49
N ILE A 123 -0.52 -1.88 -9.31
CA ILE A 123 -0.98 -3.24 -9.02
C ILE A 123 -1.81 -3.26 -7.74
N VAL A 124 -2.75 -4.18 -7.68
CA VAL A 124 -3.59 -4.42 -6.50
C VAL A 124 -3.37 -5.84 -5.99
N ILE A 125 -3.21 -5.98 -4.68
CA ILE A 125 -3.04 -7.26 -3.98
C ILE A 125 -4.10 -7.33 -2.88
N ALA A 126 -4.96 -8.36 -2.88
CA ALA A 126 -6.05 -8.48 -1.91
C ALA A 126 -6.40 -9.94 -1.61
N GLY A 127 -7.01 -10.18 -0.46
CA GLY A 127 -7.62 -11.46 -0.12
C GLY A 127 -9.07 -11.53 -0.61
N THR A 128 -9.55 -12.73 -0.93
CA THR A 128 -10.94 -12.92 -1.40
C THR A 128 -11.99 -12.85 -0.31
N GLU A 129 -11.56 -12.93 0.97
CA GLU A 129 -12.40 -12.81 2.17
C GLU A 129 -12.21 -11.46 2.88
N ASP A 130 -11.72 -10.45 2.16
CA ASP A 130 -11.57 -9.10 2.71
C ASP A 130 -12.96 -8.47 2.95
N LYS A 131 -13.24 -8.10 4.20
CA LYS A 131 -14.54 -7.57 4.62
C LYS A 131 -14.73 -6.09 4.27
N PHE A 132 -13.69 -5.38 3.91
CA PHE A 132 -13.76 -3.95 3.58
C PHE A 132 -14.09 -3.68 2.13
N LEU A 133 -13.69 -4.58 1.23
CA LEU A 133 -13.95 -4.46 -0.19
C LEU A 133 -14.21 -5.83 -0.79
N ASP A 134 -15.45 -6.04 -1.22
CA ASP A 134 -15.92 -7.30 -1.80
C ASP A 134 -15.08 -7.72 -3.02
N LYS A 135 -14.75 -9.03 -3.08
CA LYS A 135 -13.89 -9.60 -4.11
C LYS A 135 -14.40 -9.39 -5.53
N ALA A 136 -15.70 -9.51 -5.74
CA ALA A 136 -16.28 -9.37 -7.08
C ALA A 136 -16.28 -7.90 -7.52
N SER A 137 -16.60 -7.00 -6.60
CA SER A 137 -16.57 -5.55 -6.83
C SER A 137 -15.15 -5.09 -7.16
N LEU A 138 -14.14 -5.54 -6.40
CA LEU A 138 -12.74 -5.22 -6.65
C LEU A 138 -12.27 -5.79 -7.99
N LYS A 139 -12.63 -7.04 -8.29
CA LYS A 139 -12.28 -7.68 -9.57
C LYS A 139 -12.88 -6.94 -10.74
N ASN A 140 -14.17 -6.65 -10.71
CA ASN A 140 -14.85 -5.91 -11.78
C ASN A 140 -14.25 -4.51 -11.98
N PHE A 141 -13.89 -3.83 -10.88
CA PHE A 141 -13.22 -2.53 -10.95
C PHE A 141 -11.88 -2.65 -11.65
N CYS A 142 -11.03 -3.59 -11.23
CA CYS A 142 -9.69 -3.77 -11.81
C CYS A 142 -9.75 -4.20 -13.27
N ASP A 143 -10.65 -5.11 -13.63
CA ASP A 143 -10.86 -5.56 -15.02
C ASP A 143 -11.27 -4.38 -15.92
N ASN A 144 -12.25 -3.58 -15.49
CA ASN A 144 -12.72 -2.41 -16.22
C ASN A 144 -11.67 -1.32 -16.38
N LYS A 145 -10.80 -1.15 -15.39
CA LYS A 145 -9.70 -0.18 -15.41
C LYS A 145 -8.43 -0.70 -16.09
N GLY A 146 -8.33 -1.99 -16.37
CA GLY A 146 -7.10 -2.61 -16.88
C GLY A 146 -5.96 -2.67 -15.86
N VAL A 147 -6.29 -2.74 -14.56
CA VAL A 147 -5.32 -2.82 -13.46
C VAL A 147 -5.02 -4.27 -13.12
N LYS A 148 -3.74 -4.61 -12.95
CA LYS A 148 -3.33 -5.95 -12.54
C LYS A 148 -3.75 -6.23 -11.10
N LEU A 149 -4.65 -7.21 -10.93
CA LEU A 149 -5.12 -7.69 -9.63
C LEU A 149 -4.52 -9.05 -9.31
N TYR A 150 -3.99 -9.19 -8.08
CA TYR A 150 -3.56 -10.45 -7.48
C TYR A 150 -4.47 -10.76 -6.29
N GLN A 151 -5.34 -11.76 -6.45
CA GLN A 151 -6.23 -12.19 -5.36
C GLN A 151 -5.72 -13.48 -4.74
N PHE A 152 -5.74 -13.53 -3.41
CA PHE A 152 -5.36 -14.68 -2.60
C PHE A 152 -6.60 -15.29 -1.98
N GLU A 153 -6.92 -16.52 -2.39
CA GLU A 153 -8.13 -17.22 -1.98
C GLU A 153 -8.15 -17.51 -0.49
N GLY A 154 -9.29 -17.28 0.15
CA GLY A 154 -9.51 -17.54 1.58
C GLY A 154 -8.86 -16.54 2.53
N LEU A 155 -8.16 -15.52 2.03
CA LEU A 155 -7.49 -14.55 2.89
C LEU A 155 -8.37 -13.32 3.14
N GLY A 156 -8.37 -12.86 4.38
CA GLY A 156 -8.99 -11.60 4.79
C GLY A 156 -8.06 -10.39 4.64
N HIS A 157 -8.47 -9.29 5.24
CA HIS A 157 -7.76 -8.00 5.17
C HIS A 157 -6.33 -8.02 5.72
N SER A 158 -6.03 -8.86 6.71
CA SER A 158 -4.67 -9.01 7.27
C SER A 158 -3.70 -9.67 6.28
N MET A 159 -4.19 -10.46 5.34
CA MET A 159 -3.39 -11.35 4.47
C MET A 159 -2.65 -12.43 5.27
N GLU A 160 -3.24 -12.88 6.37
CA GLU A 160 -2.73 -13.92 7.25
C GLU A 160 -3.64 -15.15 7.17
N THR A 161 -3.09 -16.33 7.39
CA THR A 161 -3.80 -17.58 7.56
C THR A 161 -3.95 -17.90 9.05
N ASP A 162 -4.62 -19.01 9.38
CA ASP A 162 -4.81 -19.51 10.74
C ASP A 162 -3.52 -20.06 11.38
N ASN A 163 -2.45 -20.20 10.61
CA ASN A 163 -1.16 -20.71 11.09
C ASN A 163 0.03 -19.90 10.55
N VAL A 164 1.11 -19.89 11.32
CA VAL A 164 2.32 -19.10 11.02
C VAL A 164 2.95 -19.52 9.69
N ARG A 165 3.05 -20.82 9.41
CA ARG A 165 3.70 -21.31 8.20
C ARG A 165 2.98 -20.84 6.94
N GLY A 166 1.65 -21.01 6.91
CA GLY A 166 0.83 -20.52 5.80
C GLY A 166 0.96 -19.01 5.61
N SER A 167 0.96 -18.24 6.70
CA SER A 167 1.15 -16.77 6.62
C SER A 167 2.52 -16.39 6.06
N LEU A 168 3.59 -17.10 6.42
CA LEU A 168 4.92 -16.88 5.83
C LEU A 168 4.96 -17.20 4.33
N ASP A 169 4.29 -18.26 3.91
CA ASP A 169 4.20 -18.63 2.49
C ASP A 169 3.44 -17.56 1.68
N ILE A 170 2.39 -16.95 2.25
CA ILE A 170 1.67 -15.84 1.63
C ILE A 170 2.56 -14.59 1.54
N ILE A 171 3.26 -14.25 2.61
CA ILE A 171 4.21 -13.13 2.61
C ILE A 171 5.24 -13.31 1.49
N GLY A 172 5.83 -14.51 1.37
CA GLY A 172 6.77 -14.84 0.30
C GLY A 172 6.20 -14.58 -1.10
N LYS A 173 4.98 -15.07 -1.38
CA LYS A 173 4.31 -14.86 -2.67
C LYS A 173 4.03 -13.38 -2.95
N VAL A 174 3.62 -12.62 -1.94
CA VAL A 174 3.40 -11.17 -2.09
C VAL A 174 4.72 -10.47 -2.41
N GLN A 175 5.81 -10.83 -1.74
CA GLN A 175 7.12 -10.24 -2.01
C GLN A 175 7.64 -10.56 -3.42
N GLU A 176 7.42 -11.76 -3.93
CA GLU A 176 7.73 -12.10 -5.34
C GLU A 176 6.97 -11.22 -6.34
N ILE A 177 5.69 -10.90 -6.05
CA ILE A 177 4.90 -9.98 -6.89
C ILE A 177 5.51 -8.58 -6.84
N ILE A 178 5.84 -8.08 -5.66
CA ILE A 178 6.46 -6.77 -5.46
C ILE A 178 7.82 -6.72 -6.18
N GLU A 179 8.66 -7.73 -6.02
CA GLU A 179 9.98 -7.79 -6.64
C GLU A 179 9.94 -7.75 -8.18
N ARG A 180 8.91 -8.35 -8.79
CA ARG A 180 8.71 -8.28 -10.24
C ARG A 180 8.18 -6.94 -10.72
N PHE A 181 7.51 -6.21 -9.85
CA PHE A 181 6.87 -4.93 -10.18
C PHE A 181 7.82 -3.73 -10.02
N VAL A 182 8.73 -3.73 -9.02
CA VAL A 182 9.73 -2.69 -8.78
C VAL A 182 11.11 -3.02 -9.45
#